data_fd323720daa155e0d90836cc2dc1c2d8
#
_entry.id   fd323720daa155e0d90836cc2dc1c2d8
#
_cell.length_a   1.000
_cell.length_b   1.000
_cell.length_c   1.000
_cell.angle_alpha   90.00
_cell.angle_beta   90.00
_cell.angle_gamma   90.00
#
_symmetry.space_group_name_H-M   'P 1'
#
loop_
_entity.id
_entity.type
_entity.pdbx_description
1 polymer ?
#
loop_
_entity_poly.entity_id
_entity_poly.type
_entity_poly.pdbx_seq_one_letter_code
_entity_poly.pdbx_strand_id
1 'polypeptide(L)'
;MASLRFLLWLVLSSLFAKSIEGQVVWTSFPKNLQFLPRNLSTNQAILKIAGDNQYPISLTLLRYQDDLIQKSWQFPASSAFQLQDTLGASLNYYHYRLYLGPNLILQADSLVVGDVFLFNGQSNVEAKAVDSLALDCLSPFIRTYGNGSELSSPDEWFVAHDRGNRFQDGFIGQLALSFGSQMIHHYQRPICILNGAEGGEEIEHFLPGAQNVAHANNFFRLQKRLEQSGLLQNIRSLIWFQGEQDALNGLSGNTYSDYLNQLFQAYQEYYPALRKLYLFQIRAGCNTPLHQIAAIQQAQLDFDLQQDSVFLISSNYTEHDGCHFYLSAYRELARRLKRTLCYQEGLDLNTNRKQDLLPDQILLMGDSSLLLSFPDDAGIEFASDFFGEDFYIPWYQWKPIQVSVQQNQCLLSFGRKITQARSLSYTGHPGNALPALFDSSGNTLLCFHEMPIKYALPFNEQALYRSECV
;
A
#
# COMPACT_ATOMS: atom_id res chain seq x y z
N MET A 1 -72.70 -16.25 -29.73
CA MET A 1 -72.06 -16.98 -28.61
C MET A 1 -70.56 -16.73 -28.49
N ALA A 2 -69.85 -16.18 -29.46
CA ALA A 2 -68.42 -15.89 -29.37
C ALA A 2 -68.07 -14.58 -28.62
N SER A 3 -68.95 -13.57 -28.64
CA SER A 3 -68.74 -12.27 -27.98
C SER A 3 -68.85 -12.29 -26.44
N LEU A 4 -69.63 -13.26 -25.90
CA LEU A 4 -69.75 -13.35 -24.45
C LEU A 4 -68.58 -14.03 -23.73
N ARG A 5 -67.83 -14.91 -24.46
CA ARG A 5 -66.60 -15.54 -23.92
C ARG A 5 -65.41 -14.60 -23.89
N PHE A 6 -65.37 -13.64 -24.81
CA PHE A 6 -64.30 -12.66 -24.85
C PHE A 6 -64.44 -11.60 -23.74
N LEU A 7 -65.66 -11.20 -23.41
CA LEU A 7 -65.95 -10.29 -22.30
C LEU A 7 -65.66 -10.93 -20.93
N LEU A 8 -65.94 -12.24 -20.77
CA LEU A 8 -65.66 -12.95 -19.54
C LEU A 8 -64.15 -13.13 -19.31
N TRP A 9 -63.35 -13.25 -20.38
CA TRP A 9 -61.89 -13.37 -20.29
C TRP A 9 -61.23 -12.04 -19.95
N LEU A 10 -61.73 -10.91 -20.47
CA LEU A 10 -61.29 -9.55 -20.14
C LEU A 10 -61.67 -9.15 -18.68
N VAL A 11 -62.81 -9.59 -18.17
CA VAL A 11 -63.22 -9.32 -16.79
C VAL A 11 -62.45 -10.21 -15.80
N LEU A 12 -62.09 -11.44 -16.16
CA LEU A 12 -61.24 -12.30 -15.35
C LEU A 12 -59.79 -11.87 -15.33
N SER A 13 -59.25 -11.26 -16.43
CA SER A 13 -57.91 -10.72 -16.45
C SER A 13 -57.78 -9.39 -15.71
N SER A 14 -58.86 -8.63 -15.54
CA SER A 14 -58.87 -7.39 -14.75
C SER A 14 -59.05 -7.61 -13.23
N LEU A 15 -59.47 -8.82 -12.83
CA LEU A 15 -59.64 -9.15 -11.41
C LEU A 15 -58.35 -9.69 -10.74
N PHE A 16 -57.30 -9.95 -11.49
CA PHE A 16 -56.03 -10.43 -10.92
C PHE A 16 -54.90 -9.38 -10.91
N ALA A 17 -55.15 -8.17 -11.37
CA ALA A 17 -54.20 -7.06 -11.20
C ALA A 17 -54.52 -6.27 -9.91
N LYS A 18 -54.66 -6.93 -8.77
CA LYS A 18 -54.39 -6.25 -7.50
C LYS A 18 -52.90 -5.97 -7.52
N SER A 19 -52.53 -4.69 -7.70
CA SER A 19 -51.18 -4.23 -7.39
C SER A 19 -50.88 -4.74 -5.99
N ILE A 20 -49.86 -5.56 -5.85
CA ILE A 20 -49.35 -5.97 -4.55
C ILE A 20 -48.76 -4.70 -3.95
N GLU A 21 -49.53 -3.95 -3.20
CA GLU A 21 -49.07 -2.79 -2.46
C GLU A 21 -48.19 -3.29 -1.32
N GLY A 22 -46.99 -2.81 -1.24
CA GLY A 22 -46.01 -3.14 -0.24
C GLY A 22 -44.60 -2.77 -0.73
N GLN A 23 -43.71 -2.71 0.20
CA GLN A 23 -42.27 -2.46 -0.08
C GLN A 23 -41.41 -3.20 0.92
N VAL A 24 -40.11 -3.24 0.68
CA VAL A 24 -39.12 -3.62 1.69
C VAL A 24 -38.47 -2.35 2.18
N VAL A 25 -38.51 -2.11 3.48
CA VAL A 25 -37.77 -1.04 4.14
C VAL A 25 -36.43 -1.64 4.60
N TRP A 26 -35.35 -1.31 3.89
CA TRP A 26 -34.03 -1.86 4.18
C TRP A 26 -33.39 -1.15 5.34
N THR A 27 -32.81 -1.94 6.26
CA THR A 27 -31.83 -1.49 7.25
C THR A 27 -30.43 -1.81 6.76
N SER A 28 -30.25 -2.95 6.08
CA SER A 28 -28.97 -3.37 5.49
C SER A 28 -29.21 -4.33 4.33
N PHE A 29 -28.65 -4.00 3.16
CA PHE A 29 -28.56 -4.90 2.00
C PHE A 29 -27.20 -4.68 1.30
N PRO A 30 -26.56 -5.72 0.75
CA PRO A 30 -25.28 -5.56 0.06
C PRO A 30 -25.38 -4.66 -1.19
N LYS A 31 -24.26 -4.02 -1.54
CA LYS A 31 -24.12 -3.21 -2.76
C LYS A 31 -23.43 -4.03 -3.87
N ASN A 32 -23.66 -3.65 -5.13
CA ASN A 32 -22.89 -4.20 -6.26
C ASN A 32 -21.40 -3.98 -6.06
N LEU A 33 -20.57 -4.96 -6.50
CA LEU A 33 -19.11 -4.94 -6.39
C LEU A 33 -18.58 -4.81 -4.95
N GLN A 34 -19.41 -4.92 -3.93
CA GLN A 34 -19.03 -4.72 -2.54
C GLN A 34 -17.87 -5.61 -2.14
N PHE A 35 -16.87 -5.00 -1.51
CA PHE A 35 -15.80 -5.70 -0.85
C PHE A 35 -16.08 -5.89 0.64
N LEU A 36 -15.88 -7.09 1.14
CA LEU A 36 -16.02 -7.43 2.55
C LEU A 36 -14.65 -7.80 3.13
N PRO A 37 -14.18 -7.12 4.18
CA PRO A 37 -12.91 -7.45 4.81
C PRO A 37 -13.01 -8.80 5.54
N ARG A 38 -12.05 -9.68 5.30
CA ARG A 38 -12.00 -10.96 6.01
C ARG A 38 -11.51 -10.82 7.45
N ASN A 39 -12.00 -11.67 8.32
CA ASN A 39 -11.36 -11.97 9.59
C ASN A 39 -10.14 -12.86 9.33
N LEU A 40 -8.98 -12.53 9.90
CA LEU A 40 -7.73 -13.24 9.61
C LEU A 40 -7.70 -14.66 10.17
N SER A 41 -8.31 -14.88 11.33
CA SER A 41 -8.28 -16.18 11.99
C SER A 41 -9.21 -17.19 11.32
N THR A 42 -10.37 -16.72 10.82
CA THR A 42 -11.38 -17.58 10.19
C THR A 42 -11.29 -17.59 8.66
N ASN A 43 -10.60 -16.63 8.05
CA ASN A 43 -10.56 -16.41 6.60
C ASN A 43 -11.96 -16.16 5.99
N GLN A 44 -12.87 -15.55 6.76
CA GLN A 44 -14.26 -15.34 6.39
C GLN A 44 -14.70 -13.92 6.72
N ALA A 45 -15.76 -13.45 6.06
CA ALA A 45 -16.49 -12.25 6.42
C ALA A 45 -17.94 -12.58 6.78
N ILE A 46 -18.57 -11.73 7.60
CA ILE A 46 -19.99 -11.82 7.95
C ILE A 46 -20.72 -10.69 7.23
N LEU A 47 -21.65 -11.06 6.35
CA LEU A 47 -22.58 -10.13 5.73
C LEU A 47 -23.88 -10.10 6.53
N LYS A 48 -24.33 -8.88 6.86
CA LYS A 48 -25.63 -8.67 7.54
C LYS A 48 -26.64 -8.15 6.54
N ILE A 49 -27.81 -8.79 6.51
CA ILE A 49 -28.96 -8.38 5.69
C ILE A 49 -30.15 -8.24 6.62
N ALA A 50 -30.78 -7.06 6.65
CA ALA A 50 -31.88 -6.78 7.53
C ALA A 50 -32.85 -5.79 6.89
N GLY A 51 -34.13 -5.93 7.24
CA GLY A 51 -35.21 -5.06 6.75
C GLY A 51 -36.54 -5.43 7.33
N ASP A 52 -37.58 -4.76 6.81
CA ASP A 52 -38.98 -5.02 7.12
C ASP A 52 -39.73 -5.33 5.82
N ASN A 53 -40.25 -6.55 5.73
CA ASN A 53 -41.07 -6.99 4.62
C ASN A 53 -42.49 -6.51 4.81
N GLN A 54 -42.91 -5.47 4.13
CA GLN A 54 -44.29 -4.93 4.17
C GLN A 54 -45.18 -5.56 3.12
N TYR A 55 -44.71 -6.50 2.31
CA TYR A 55 -45.56 -7.25 1.39
C TYR A 55 -46.44 -8.28 2.13
N PRO A 56 -47.65 -8.55 1.63
CA PRO A 56 -48.54 -9.55 2.21
C PRO A 56 -48.13 -11.00 1.90
N ILE A 57 -47.04 -11.21 1.23
CA ILE A 57 -46.44 -12.52 0.90
C ILE A 57 -44.99 -12.59 1.32
N SER A 58 -44.46 -13.79 1.45
CA SER A 58 -43.06 -14.01 1.80
C SER A 58 -42.12 -13.62 0.68
N LEU A 59 -40.89 -13.22 1.08
CA LEU A 59 -39.78 -12.98 0.18
C LEU A 59 -38.82 -14.17 0.17
N THR A 60 -38.21 -14.45 -0.98
CA THR A 60 -37.18 -15.46 -1.13
C THR A 60 -35.83 -14.76 -1.45
N LEU A 61 -34.81 -14.94 -0.61
CA LEU A 61 -33.48 -14.49 -0.88
C LEU A 61 -32.59 -15.68 -1.30
N LEU A 62 -31.97 -15.58 -2.45
CA LEU A 62 -31.00 -16.56 -2.95
C LEU A 62 -29.59 -15.99 -2.90
N ARG A 63 -28.62 -16.78 -2.38
CA ARG A 63 -27.20 -16.53 -2.55
C ARG A 63 -26.63 -17.46 -3.60
N TYR A 64 -25.92 -16.86 -4.55
CA TYR A 64 -25.13 -17.55 -5.54
C TYR A 64 -23.65 -17.41 -5.20
N GLN A 65 -22.88 -18.41 -5.58
CA GLN A 65 -21.42 -18.36 -5.63
C GLN A 65 -21.04 -18.91 -7.02
N ASP A 66 -20.35 -18.08 -7.81
CA ASP A 66 -19.99 -18.38 -9.19
C ASP A 66 -21.17 -18.95 -10.00
N ASP A 67 -22.29 -18.24 -9.98
CA ASP A 67 -23.57 -18.58 -10.64
C ASP A 67 -24.32 -19.80 -10.14
N LEU A 68 -23.82 -20.49 -9.13
CA LEU A 68 -24.51 -21.62 -8.49
C LEU A 68 -25.23 -21.22 -7.22
N ILE A 69 -26.49 -21.57 -7.08
CA ILE A 69 -27.27 -21.35 -5.85
C ILE A 69 -26.65 -22.19 -4.73
N GLN A 70 -26.21 -21.49 -3.66
CA GLN A 70 -25.61 -22.11 -2.49
C GLN A 70 -26.53 -22.10 -1.28
N LYS A 71 -27.34 -21.05 -1.14
CA LYS A 71 -28.26 -20.87 -0.01
C LYS A 71 -29.55 -20.20 -0.44
N SER A 72 -30.63 -20.50 0.30
CA SER A 72 -31.92 -19.91 0.14
C SER A 72 -32.52 -19.60 1.52
N TRP A 73 -33.16 -18.44 1.65
CA TRP A 73 -33.88 -18.02 2.86
C TRP A 73 -35.23 -17.50 2.49
N GLN A 74 -36.20 -17.73 3.41
CA GLN A 74 -37.56 -17.23 3.31
C GLN A 74 -37.79 -16.19 4.41
N PHE A 75 -38.28 -15.02 4.04
CA PHE A 75 -38.68 -13.98 4.99
C PHE A 75 -40.23 -13.91 5.02
N PRO A 76 -40.83 -14.07 6.20
CA PRO A 76 -42.30 -14.08 6.30
C PRO A 76 -42.93 -12.78 5.80
N ALA A 77 -44.19 -12.86 5.42
CA ALA A 77 -45.02 -11.72 5.07
C ALA A 77 -45.17 -10.76 6.26
N SER A 78 -45.21 -9.46 6.01
CA SER A 78 -45.52 -8.40 6.98
C SER A 78 -44.71 -8.53 8.27
N SER A 79 -43.39 -8.77 8.14
CA SER A 79 -42.50 -8.96 9.29
C SER A 79 -41.10 -8.42 9.06
N ALA A 80 -40.48 -7.93 10.14
CA ALA A 80 -39.08 -7.63 10.16
C ALA A 80 -38.22 -8.92 10.07
N PHE A 81 -37.06 -8.81 9.42
CA PHE A 81 -36.12 -9.92 9.27
C PHE A 81 -34.68 -9.46 9.48
N GLN A 82 -33.86 -10.38 9.98
CA GLN A 82 -32.41 -10.21 10.09
C GLN A 82 -31.73 -11.52 9.73
N LEU A 83 -30.70 -11.43 8.91
CA LEU A 83 -29.87 -12.55 8.46
C LEU A 83 -28.40 -12.22 8.63
N GLN A 84 -27.61 -13.19 9.05
CA GLN A 84 -26.16 -13.17 8.98
C GLN A 84 -25.71 -14.31 8.06
N ASP A 85 -24.95 -13.98 7.03
CA ASP A 85 -24.34 -14.97 6.14
C ASP A 85 -22.81 -14.90 6.22
N THR A 86 -22.17 -16.06 6.24
CA THR A 86 -20.73 -16.20 6.30
C THR A 86 -20.18 -16.53 4.92
N LEU A 87 -19.21 -15.71 4.46
CA LEU A 87 -18.60 -15.77 3.15
C LEU A 87 -17.10 -16.04 3.28
N GLY A 88 -16.57 -17.00 2.52
CA GLY A 88 -15.16 -17.34 2.49
C GLY A 88 -14.34 -16.36 1.63
N ALA A 89 -13.10 -16.10 2.03
CA ALA A 89 -12.16 -15.32 1.22
C ALA A 89 -11.46 -16.22 0.20
N SER A 90 -11.86 -16.11 -1.05
CA SER A 90 -11.32 -16.81 -2.21
C SER A 90 -11.64 -16.03 -3.49
N LEU A 91 -11.06 -16.41 -4.63
CA LEU A 91 -11.32 -15.76 -5.91
C LEU A 91 -12.67 -16.20 -6.50
N ASN A 92 -13.73 -16.02 -5.74
CA ASN A 92 -15.11 -16.31 -6.10
C ASN A 92 -15.97 -15.05 -5.98
N TYR A 93 -17.09 -15.02 -6.71
CA TYR A 93 -18.10 -14.00 -6.60
C TYR A 93 -19.29 -14.50 -5.79
N TYR A 94 -19.81 -13.60 -4.97
CA TYR A 94 -21.10 -13.82 -4.30
C TYR A 94 -22.12 -12.88 -4.89
N HIS A 95 -23.35 -13.42 -5.18
CA HIS A 95 -24.48 -12.66 -5.68
C HIS A 95 -25.68 -12.90 -4.78
N TYR A 96 -26.47 -11.88 -4.54
CA TYR A 96 -27.70 -11.96 -3.77
C TYR A 96 -28.86 -11.50 -4.63
N ARG A 97 -29.91 -12.31 -4.73
CA ARG A 97 -31.11 -12.01 -5.48
C ARG A 97 -32.34 -12.22 -4.62
N LEU A 98 -33.16 -11.16 -4.49
CA LEU A 98 -34.38 -11.16 -3.71
C LEU A 98 -35.58 -11.24 -4.64
N TYR A 99 -36.47 -12.16 -4.35
CA TYR A 99 -37.69 -12.43 -5.13
C TYR A 99 -38.92 -12.23 -4.33
N LEU A 100 -39.95 -11.67 -4.98
CA LEU A 100 -41.33 -11.63 -4.54
C LEU A 100 -42.16 -12.59 -5.43
N GLY A 101 -42.45 -13.80 -4.97
CA GLY A 101 -42.89 -14.88 -5.84
C GLY A 101 -41.89 -15.17 -6.96
N PRO A 102 -42.29 -15.10 -8.24
CA PRO A 102 -41.36 -15.31 -9.36
C PRO A 102 -40.57 -14.06 -9.75
N ASN A 103 -40.91 -12.88 -9.21
CA ASN A 103 -40.34 -11.61 -9.66
C ASN A 103 -39.08 -11.25 -8.89
N LEU A 104 -37.96 -11.00 -9.60
CA LEU A 104 -36.76 -10.41 -9.02
C LEU A 104 -37.05 -8.94 -8.67
N ILE A 105 -36.91 -8.56 -7.42
CA ILE A 105 -37.18 -7.18 -6.94
C ILE A 105 -35.90 -6.43 -6.51
N LEU A 106 -34.82 -7.15 -6.15
CA LEU A 106 -33.54 -6.54 -5.77
C LEU A 106 -32.39 -7.53 -5.99
N GLN A 107 -31.23 -7.01 -6.37
CA GLN A 107 -30.01 -7.81 -6.49
C GLN A 107 -28.78 -7.03 -6.06
N ALA A 108 -27.74 -7.75 -5.65
CA ALA A 108 -26.39 -7.27 -5.45
C ALA A 108 -25.44 -8.29 -6.05
N ASP A 109 -24.61 -7.85 -6.98
CA ASP A 109 -23.75 -8.73 -7.77
C ASP A 109 -22.27 -8.51 -7.49
N SER A 110 -21.49 -9.59 -7.67
CA SER A 110 -20.03 -9.57 -7.68
C SER A 110 -19.41 -9.11 -6.36
N LEU A 111 -20.00 -9.47 -5.22
CA LEU A 111 -19.37 -9.26 -3.92
C LEU A 111 -18.15 -10.18 -3.79
N VAL A 112 -17.12 -9.68 -3.13
CA VAL A 112 -15.88 -10.41 -2.87
C VAL A 112 -15.43 -10.24 -1.42
N VAL A 113 -14.61 -11.18 -0.93
CA VAL A 113 -14.06 -11.17 0.44
C VAL A 113 -12.55 -11.27 0.39
N GLY A 114 -11.83 -10.41 1.13
CA GLY A 114 -10.38 -10.44 1.09
C GLY A 114 -9.67 -9.46 2.03
N ASP A 115 -8.47 -9.03 1.66
CA ASP A 115 -7.60 -8.16 2.44
C ASP A 115 -7.69 -6.70 2.01
N VAL A 116 -7.54 -5.77 2.98
CA VAL A 116 -7.65 -4.33 2.76
C VAL A 116 -6.31 -3.65 3.00
N PHE A 117 -5.88 -2.79 2.07
CA PHE A 117 -4.67 -1.99 2.15
C PHE A 117 -4.97 -0.51 1.93
N LEU A 118 -4.26 0.33 2.67
CA LEU A 118 -4.34 1.78 2.55
C LEU A 118 -3.05 2.32 1.95
N PHE A 119 -3.16 3.08 0.86
CA PHE A 119 -2.06 3.79 0.24
C PHE A 119 -2.28 5.29 0.45
N ASN A 120 -1.24 6.02 0.87
CA ASN A 120 -1.29 7.48 0.92
C ASN A 120 0.12 8.07 0.76
N GLY A 121 0.18 9.35 0.41
CA GLY A 121 1.40 10.08 0.12
C GLY A 121 1.24 10.97 -1.10
N GLN A 122 2.33 11.27 -1.81
CA GLN A 122 2.30 12.18 -2.94
C GLN A 122 2.29 11.48 -4.32
N SER A 123 2.78 12.14 -5.37
CA SER A 123 2.65 11.71 -6.78
C SER A 123 3.16 10.29 -7.05
N ASN A 124 4.19 9.81 -6.36
CA ASN A 124 4.73 8.46 -6.54
C ASN A 124 3.85 7.35 -5.93
N VAL A 125 2.90 7.70 -5.05
CA VAL A 125 1.82 6.80 -4.62
C VAL A 125 0.57 7.00 -5.46
N GLU A 126 0.23 8.23 -5.86
CA GLU A 126 -0.83 8.46 -6.86
C GLU A 126 -0.51 7.66 -8.13
N ALA A 127 0.78 7.56 -8.46
CA ALA A 127 1.34 6.68 -9.48
C ALA A 127 0.58 6.74 -10.81
N LYS A 128 0.35 7.98 -11.30
CA LYS A 128 -0.15 8.20 -12.66
C LYS A 128 0.84 7.65 -13.68
N ALA A 129 0.34 7.14 -14.78
CA ALA A 129 1.18 6.78 -15.92
C ALA A 129 1.90 8.00 -16.49
N VAL A 130 3.24 7.95 -16.52
CA VAL A 130 4.10 8.96 -17.17
C VAL A 130 4.63 8.46 -18.52
N ASP A 131 4.66 7.16 -18.71
CA ASP A 131 4.78 6.49 -19.99
C ASP A 131 3.36 6.13 -20.50
N SER A 132 3.16 5.99 -21.78
CA SER A 132 1.85 5.65 -22.35
C SER A 132 1.44 4.19 -22.10
N LEU A 133 2.12 3.49 -21.19
CA LEU A 133 1.87 2.10 -20.87
C LEU A 133 0.80 2.00 -19.77
N ALA A 134 -0.23 1.20 -20.02
CA ALA A 134 -1.22 0.79 -19.04
C ALA A 134 -0.91 -0.63 -18.54
N LEU A 135 -1.33 -0.95 -17.32
CA LEU A 135 -1.26 -2.32 -16.83
C LEU A 135 -2.23 -3.22 -17.60
N ASP A 136 -1.72 -4.28 -18.20
CA ASP A 136 -2.53 -5.28 -18.92
C ASP A 136 -3.30 -6.22 -17.97
N CYS A 137 -3.00 -6.20 -16.67
CA CYS A 137 -3.54 -7.13 -15.70
C CYS A 137 -4.59 -6.48 -14.78
N LEU A 138 -5.68 -6.02 -15.37
CA LEU A 138 -6.87 -5.66 -14.61
C LEU A 138 -7.48 -6.92 -14.01
N SER A 139 -7.50 -7.03 -12.70
CA SER A 139 -8.19 -8.10 -12.02
C SER A 139 -9.53 -7.63 -11.49
N PRO A 140 -10.63 -8.33 -11.82
CA PRO A 140 -11.92 -8.00 -11.24
C PRO A 140 -12.01 -8.30 -9.72
N PHE A 141 -10.96 -8.86 -9.15
CA PHE A 141 -10.81 -9.10 -7.71
C PHE A 141 -10.02 -8.00 -6.97
N ILE A 142 -9.55 -6.96 -7.69
CA ILE A 142 -9.03 -5.75 -7.05
C ILE A 142 -10.17 -4.74 -6.99
N ARG A 143 -10.51 -4.30 -5.79
CA ARG A 143 -11.60 -3.37 -5.52
C ARG A 143 -11.08 -2.08 -4.92
N THR A 144 -11.84 -1.02 -5.13
CA THR A 144 -11.71 0.24 -4.41
C THR A 144 -13.10 0.86 -4.19
N TYR A 145 -13.16 1.89 -3.36
CA TYR A 145 -14.38 2.59 -3.04
C TYR A 145 -14.25 4.08 -3.34
N GLY A 146 -15.19 4.64 -4.10
CA GLY A 146 -15.17 6.06 -4.49
C GLY A 146 -13.95 6.45 -5.32
N ASN A 147 -13.59 7.72 -5.24
CA ASN A 147 -12.42 8.30 -5.87
C ASN A 147 -11.73 9.32 -4.92
N GLY A 148 -10.67 10.00 -5.37
CA GLY A 148 -9.95 11.03 -4.62
C GLY A 148 -10.55 12.43 -4.71
N SER A 149 -11.78 12.60 -5.21
CA SER A 149 -12.43 13.91 -5.33
C SER A 149 -12.82 14.49 -3.96
N GLU A 150 -12.63 15.79 -3.82
CA GLU A 150 -12.96 16.51 -2.59
C GLU A 150 -14.47 16.67 -2.40
N LEU A 151 -15.20 16.85 -3.49
CA LEU A 151 -16.61 17.24 -3.47
C LEU A 151 -17.58 16.13 -3.92
N SER A 152 -17.12 15.20 -4.74
CA SER A 152 -18.00 14.31 -5.49
C SER A 152 -17.52 12.85 -5.54
N SER A 153 -16.84 12.38 -4.49
CA SER A 153 -16.53 10.94 -4.43
C SER A 153 -17.82 10.13 -4.31
N PRO A 154 -18.12 9.22 -5.25
CA PRO A 154 -19.34 8.42 -5.20
C PRO A 154 -19.30 7.43 -4.03
N ASP A 155 -20.49 7.19 -3.43
CA ASP A 155 -20.72 6.18 -2.38
C ASP A 155 -20.88 4.78 -3.00
N GLU A 156 -19.91 4.36 -3.83
CA GLU A 156 -19.97 3.14 -4.64
C GLU A 156 -18.65 2.38 -4.69
N TRP A 157 -18.76 1.08 -4.99
CA TRP A 157 -17.63 0.17 -5.20
C TRP A 157 -17.26 0.07 -6.68
N PHE A 158 -15.97 -0.03 -6.95
CA PHE A 158 -15.43 -0.14 -8.30
C PHE A 158 -14.42 -1.28 -8.41
N VAL A 159 -14.31 -1.85 -9.60
CA VAL A 159 -13.11 -2.59 -10.00
C VAL A 159 -11.98 -1.58 -10.14
N ALA A 160 -10.87 -1.83 -9.48
CA ALA A 160 -9.76 -0.90 -9.45
C ALA A 160 -8.99 -0.85 -10.78
N HIS A 161 -8.46 0.33 -11.13
CA HIS A 161 -7.67 0.55 -12.34
C HIS A 161 -6.62 1.67 -12.15
N ASP A 162 -5.73 1.82 -13.13
CA ASP A 162 -4.66 2.83 -13.18
C ASP A 162 -4.87 3.91 -14.26
N ARG A 163 -6.04 3.95 -14.90
CA ARG A 163 -6.32 4.85 -16.01
C ARG A 163 -6.71 6.24 -15.51
N GLY A 164 -5.95 7.26 -15.93
CA GLY A 164 -6.24 8.66 -15.64
C GLY A 164 -5.59 9.17 -14.35
N ASN A 165 -6.38 9.63 -13.38
CA ASN A 165 -5.90 10.25 -12.15
C ASN A 165 -6.87 10.04 -10.97
N ARG A 166 -6.50 10.54 -9.79
CA ARG A 166 -7.23 10.39 -8.53
C ARG A 166 -8.72 10.81 -8.55
N PHE A 167 -9.15 11.63 -9.49
CA PHE A 167 -10.54 12.08 -9.61
C PHE A 167 -11.44 11.11 -10.36
N GLN A 168 -10.89 10.06 -10.95
CA GLN A 168 -11.66 9.06 -11.68
C GLN A 168 -12.09 7.92 -10.76
N ASP A 169 -13.33 7.47 -10.98
CA ASP A 169 -13.93 6.38 -10.22
C ASP A 169 -13.16 5.08 -10.45
N GLY A 170 -12.75 4.44 -9.36
CA GLY A 170 -11.98 3.20 -9.45
C GLY A 170 -10.46 3.37 -9.61
N PHE A 171 -9.95 4.60 -9.73
CA PHE A 171 -8.52 4.84 -9.88
C PHE A 171 -7.76 4.57 -8.58
N ILE A 172 -6.66 3.79 -8.67
CA ILE A 172 -5.73 3.53 -7.56
C ILE A 172 -4.26 3.73 -7.94
N GLY A 173 -3.95 3.97 -9.20
CA GLY A 173 -2.59 4.17 -9.72
C GLY A 173 -1.79 2.89 -9.97
N GLN A 174 -0.68 3.02 -10.73
CA GLN A 174 0.11 1.89 -11.22
C GLN A 174 0.80 1.10 -10.11
N LEU A 175 1.32 1.78 -9.08
CA LEU A 175 1.97 1.12 -7.93
C LEU A 175 0.99 0.22 -7.18
N ALA A 176 -0.15 0.76 -6.78
CA ALA A 176 -1.15 0.05 -6.01
C ALA A 176 -1.80 -1.09 -6.81
N LEU A 177 -2.07 -0.86 -8.10
CA LEU A 177 -2.63 -1.90 -8.98
C LEU A 177 -1.64 -3.04 -9.22
N SER A 178 -0.35 -2.72 -9.43
CA SER A 178 0.73 -3.73 -9.54
C SER A 178 0.87 -4.56 -8.26
N PHE A 179 0.81 -3.91 -7.10
CA PHE A 179 0.84 -4.57 -5.81
C PHE A 179 -0.37 -5.51 -5.63
N GLY A 180 -1.59 -5.02 -5.86
CA GLY A 180 -2.81 -5.82 -5.75
C GLY A 180 -2.78 -7.05 -6.66
N SER A 181 -2.33 -6.89 -7.91
CA SER A 181 -2.18 -8.00 -8.87
C SER A 181 -1.19 -9.06 -8.38
N GLN A 182 -0.03 -8.65 -7.88
CA GLN A 182 0.98 -9.59 -7.35
C GLN A 182 0.50 -10.29 -6.07
N MET A 183 -0.27 -9.61 -5.21
CA MET A 183 -0.87 -10.19 -4.01
C MET A 183 -1.94 -11.23 -4.36
N ILE A 184 -2.83 -10.92 -5.31
CA ILE A 184 -3.84 -11.87 -5.79
C ILE A 184 -3.20 -13.12 -6.37
N HIS A 185 -2.18 -12.96 -7.21
CA HIS A 185 -1.46 -14.08 -7.80
C HIS A 185 -0.85 -15.00 -6.73
N HIS A 186 -0.30 -14.41 -5.67
CA HIS A 186 0.37 -15.16 -4.60
C HIS A 186 -0.62 -15.80 -3.60
N TYR A 187 -1.64 -15.04 -3.15
CA TYR A 187 -2.53 -15.48 -2.06
C TYR A 187 -3.88 -16.03 -2.52
N GLN A 188 -4.20 -15.90 -3.79
CA GLN A 188 -5.47 -16.36 -4.37
C GLN A 188 -6.69 -15.79 -3.61
N ARG A 189 -6.62 -14.49 -3.24
CA ARG A 189 -7.69 -13.77 -2.52
C ARG A 189 -7.91 -12.38 -3.10
N PRO A 190 -9.15 -11.89 -3.07
CA PRO A 190 -9.44 -10.51 -3.44
C PRO A 190 -8.71 -9.50 -2.56
N ILE A 191 -8.41 -8.35 -3.16
CA ILE A 191 -7.71 -7.24 -2.51
C ILE A 191 -8.54 -5.96 -2.67
N CYS A 192 -8.72 -5.22 -1.58
CA CYS A 192 -9.24 -3.85 -1.63
C CYS A 192 -8.11 -2.87 -1.35
N ILE A 193 -7.99 -1.85 -2.19
CA ILE A 193 -7.02 -0.77 -2.01
C ILE A 193 -7.76 0.56 -2.05
N LEU A 194 -7.62 1.35 -0.99
CA LEU A 194 -7.96 2.77 -1.01
C LEU A 194 -6.68 3.57 -1.17
N ASN A 195 -6.61 4.37 -2.22
CA ASN A 195 -5.50 5.29 -2.45
C ASN A 195 -5.99 6.72 -2.17
N GLY A 196 -5.34 7.39 -1.20
CA GLY A 196 -5.61 8.76 -0.79
C GLY A 196 -4.58 9.77 -1.29
N ALA A 197 -3.62 9.35 -2.12
CA ALA A 197 -2.48 10.16 -2.52
C ALA A 197 -2.85 11.45 -3.26
N GLU A 198 -2.04 12.49 -3.03
CA GLU A 198 -2.13 13.80 -3.70
C GLU A 198 -0.75 14.26 -4.15
N GLY A 199 -0.58 14.41 -5.47
CA GLY A 199 0.70 14.81 -6.04
C GLY A 199 1.08 16.26 -5.69
N GLY A 200 2.38 16.48 -5.40
CA GLY A 200 2.94 17.82 -5.16
C GLY A 200 2.71 18.37 -3.76
N GLU A 201 2.25 17.55 -2.81
CA GLU A 201 1.93 18.00 -1.47
C GLU A 201 3.02 17.65 -0.45
N GLU A 202 3.26 18.57 0.49
CA GLU A 202 4.13 18.37 1.65
C GLU A 202 3.46 17.48 2.69
N ILE A 203 4.25 16.89 3.59
CA ILE A 203 3.75 16.00 4.64
C ILE A 203 2.70 16.65 5.53
N GLU A 204 2.82 17.95 5.81
CA GLU A 204 1.87 18.71 6.62
C GLU A 204 0.44 18.68 6.05
N HIS A 205 0.28 18.62 4.72
CA HIS A 205 -1.01 18.51 4.05
C HIS A 205 -1.82 17.27 4.47
N PHE A 206 -1.13 16.22 4.86
CA PHE A 206 -1.74 14.94 5.23
C PHE A 206 -2.05 14.79 6.72
N LEU A 207 -1.70 15.80 7.54
CA LEU A 207 -1.98 15.75 8.98
C LEU A 207 -3.45 16.09 9.28
N PRO A 208 -4.06 15.46 10.30
CA PRO A 208 -5.34 15.89 10.81
C PRO A 208 -5.21 17.31 11.40
N GLY A 209 -6.00 18.24 10.94
CA GLY A 209 -5.94 19.65 11.40
C GLY A 209 -5.07 20.58 10.55
N ALA A 210 -4.46 20.12 9.48
CA ALA A 210 -3.91 21.01 8.46
C ALA A 210 -4.96 22.05 8.05
N GLN A 211 -4.63 23.34 8.16
CA GLN A 211 -5.60 24.45 8.14
C GLN A 211 -6.28 24.72 6.79
N ASN A 212 -6.13 23.87 5.83
CA ASN A 212 -6.75 23.99 4.52
C ASN A 212 -8.21 23.53 4.57
N VAL A 213 -9.10 24.47 4.81
CA VAL A 213 -10.55 24.41 4.62
C VAL A 213 -11.20 23.06 4.96
N ALA A 214 -12.14 23.02 5.86
CA ALA A 214 -12.78 21.85 6.46
C ALA A 214 -13.31 20.73 5.49
N HIS A 215 -13.24 20.92 4.19
CA HIS A 215 -13.64 19.97 3.16
C HIS A 215 -12.47 19.47 2.30
N ALA A 216 -11.28 20.04 2.45
CA ALA A 216 -10.12 19.76 1.61
C ALA A 216 -9.00 18.97 2.31
N ASN A 217 -9.13 18.68 3.60
CA ASN A 217 -8.10 17.94 4.33
C ASN A 217 -8.04 16.48 3.86
N ASN A 218 -6.88 16.08 3.36
CA ASN A 218 -6.63 14.74 2.84
C ASN A 218 -6.97 13.64 3.85
N PHE A 219 -6.53 13.82 5.11
CA PHE A 219 -6.75 12.86 6.18
C PHE A 219 -8.24 12.56 6.39
N PHE A 220 -9.06 13.59 6.54
CA PHE A 220 -10.50 13.41 6.79
C PHE A 220 -11.29 12.96 5.55
N ARG A 221 -10.85 13.31 4.34
CA ARG A 221 -11.45 12.75 3.12
C ARG A 221 -11.25 11.24 3.03
N LEU A 222 -10.02 10.80 3.31
CA LEU A 222 -9.70 9.37 3.31
C LEU A 222 -10.45 8.63 4.42
N GLN A 223 -10.52 9.21 5.63
CA GLN A 223 -11.32 8.69 6.73
C GLN A 223 -12.80 8.53 6.34
N LYS A 224 -13.40 9.56 5.75
CA LYS A 224 -14.80 9.51 5.29
C LYS A 224 -15.06 8.38 4.29
N ARG A 225 -14.15 8.18 3.33
CA ARG A 225 -14.24 7.04 2.38
C ARG A 225 -14.19 5.69 3.10
N LEU A 226 -13.34 5.55 4.11
CA LEU A 226 -13.22 4.34 4.92
C LEU A 226 -14.46 4.09 5.79
N GLU A 227 -15.06 5.14 6.34
CA GLU A 227 -16.31 5.06 7.10
C GLU A 227 -17.48 4.64 6.20
N GLN A 228 -17.67 5.29 5.06
CA GLN A 228 -18.74 4.99 4.10
C GLN A 228 -18.63 3.58 3.51
N SER A 229 -17.41 3.11 3.25
CA SER A 229 -17.15 1.75 2.78
C SER A 229 -17.29 0.67 3.88
N GLY A 230 -17.35 1.07 5.14
CA GLY A 230 -17.33 0.14 6.30
C GLY A 230 -15.98 -0.49 6.57
N LEU A 231 -14.86 0.06 6.02
CA LEU A 231 -13.52 -0.52 6.12
C LEU A 231 -12.67 0.04 7.25
N LEU A 232 -13.10 1.11 7.93
CA LEU A 232 -12.30 1.83 8.92
C LEU A 232 -11.65 0.92 9.97
N GLN A 233 -12.37 -0.09 10.44
CA GLN A 233 -11.92 -1.03 11.47
C GLN A 233 -11.01 -2.16 10.95
N ASN A 234 -10.71 -2.17 9.63
CA ASN A 234 -10.03 -3.29 8.98
C ASN A 234 -8.68 -2.90 8.37
N ILE A 235 -8.30 -1.62 8.43
CA ILE A 235 -7.01 -1.12 7.94
C ILE A 235 -5.92 -1.53 8.91
N ARG A 236 -4.98 -2.35 8.45
CA ARG A 236 -3.87 -2.86 9.26
C ARG A 236 -2.54 -2.31 8.89
N SER A 237 -2.39 -1.97 7.63
CA SER A 237 -1.15 -1.52 7.03
C SER A 237 -1.40 -0.24 6.23
N LEU A 238 -0.56 0.75 6.47
CA LEU A 238 -0.45 1.95 5.66
C LEU A 238 0.79 1.82 4.78
N ILE A 239 0.63 2.08 3.50
CA ILE A 239 1.73 2.23 2.54
C ILE A 239 1.91 3.73 2.28
N TRP A 240 3.10 4.22 2.59
CA TRP A 240 3.43 5.64 2.53
C TRP A 240 4.60 5.91 1.61
N PHE A 241 4.44 6.83 0.66
CA PHE A 241 5.51 7.28 -0.22
C PHE A 241 5.38 8.79 -0.46
N GLN A 242 6.19 9.57 0.24
CA GLN A 242 6.14 11.03 0.22
C GLN A 242 7.46 11.57 0.78
N GLY A 243 7.81 12.82 0.49
CA GLY A 243 8.98 13.53 0.98
C GLY A 243 9.71 14.31 -0.10
N GLU A 244 9.42 14.05 -1.39
CA GLU A 244 10.07 14.75 -2.51
C GLU A 244 9.70 16.24 -2.52
N GLN A 245 8.44 16.59 -2.19
CA GLN A 245 8.00 17.97 -2.14
C GLN A 245 8.62 18.70 -0.94
N ASP A 246 8.69 18.04 0.22
CA ASP A 246 9.34 18.59 1.42
C ASP A 246 10.82 18.85 1.17
N ALA A 247 11.50 17.89 0.54
CA ALA A 247 12.89 18.06 0.13
C ALA A 247 13.05 19.24 -0.84
N LEU A 248 12.18 19.36 -1.87
CA LEU A 248 12.23 20.44 -2.86
C LEU A 248 12.06 21.83 -2.19
N ASN A 249 11.19 21.90 -1.19
CA ASN A 249 10.93 23.15 -0.43
C ASN A 249 11.94 23.39 0.69
N GLY A 250 12.88 22.47 0.91
CA GLY A 250 13.97 22.62 1.88
C GLY A 250 13.54 22.41 3.34
N LEU A 251 12.49 21.58 3.57
CA LEU A 251 12.09 21.21 4.92
C LEU A 251 13.25 20.49 5.63
N SER A 252 13.48 20.84 6.90
CA SER A 252 14.53 20.16 7.67
C SER A 252 14.15 18.71 7.98
N GLY A 253 15.15 17.82 8.06
CA GLY A 253 14.92 16.41 8.43
C GLY A 253 14.24 16.27 9.79
N ASN A 254 14.59 17.12 10.78
CA ASN A 254 13.95 17.10 12.09
C ASN A 254 12.46 17.45 12.02
N THR A 255 12.10 18.50 11.29
CA THR A 255 10.69 18.90 11.12
C THR A 255 9.91 17.82 10.38
N TYR A 256 10.50 17.21 9.33
CA TYR A 256 9.88 16.10 8.62
C TYR A 256 9.66 14.90 9.54
N SER A 257 10.64 14.55 10.36
CA SER A 257 10.54 13.47 11.35
C SER A 257 9.43 13.71 12.36
N ASP A 258 9.29 14.95 12.86
CA ASP A 258 8.22 15.34 13.76
C ASP A 258 6.84 15.19 13.11
N TYR A 259 6.67 15.63 11.87
CA TYR A 259 5.43 15.46 11.11
C TYR A 259 5.12 14.00 10.80
N LEU A 260 6.12 13.19 10.44
CA LEU A 260 5.95 11.77 10.19
C LEU A 260 5.49 11.01 11.45
N ASN A 261 6.05 11.37 12.62
CA ASN A 261 5.61 10.86 13.92
C ASN A 261 4.15 11.25 14.21
N GLN A 262 3.79 12.51 14.05
CA GLN A 262 2.42 13.00 14.26
C GLN A 262 1.43 12.30 13.33
N LEU A 263 1.80 12.16 12.06
CA LEU A 263 0.97 11.49 11.05
C LEU A 263 0.72 10.03 11.41
N PHE A 264 1.76 9.28 11.74
CA PHE A 264 1.62 7.87 12.07
C PHE A 264 0.83 7.64 13.36
N GLN A 265 1.04 8.47 14.38
CA GLN A 265 0.24 8.46 15.61
C GLN A 265 -1.24 8.75 15.31
N ALA A 266 -1.53 9.75 14.49
CA ALA A 266 -2.90 10.05 14.09
C ALA A 266 -3.55 8.87 13.35
N TYR A 267 -2.83 8.24 12.42
CA TYR A 267 -3.35 7.04 11.76
C TYR A 267 -3.63 5.90 12.73
N GLN A 268 -2.79 5.67 13.72
CA GLN A 268 -3.03 4.64 14.75
C GLN A 268 -4.21 4.96 15.66
N GLU A 269 -4.43 6.24 15.97
CA GLU A 269 -5.56 6.70 16.77
C GLU A 269 -6.90 6.54 16.03
N TYR A 270 -6.95 6.98 14.76
CA TYR A 270 -8.19 6.96 13.98
C TYR A 270 -8.48 5.61 13.32
N TYR A 271 -7.47 4.77 13.08
CA TYR A 271 -7.59 3.44 12.47
C TYR A 271 -7.17 2.35 13.45
N PRO A 272 -8.07 1.89 14.33
CA PRO A 272 -7.69 1.09 15.51
C PRO A 272 -7.10 -0.29 15.18
N ALA A 273 -7.25 -0.76 13.96
CA ALA A 273 -6.60 -1.99 13.49
C ALA A 273 -5.20 -1.78 12.89
N LEU A 274 -4.78 -0.52 12.66
CA LEU A 274 -3.48 -0.21 12.06
C LEU A 274 -2.33 -0.62 12.96
N ARG A 275 -1.39 -1.39 12.43
CA ARG A 275 -0.24 -1.91 13.17
C ARG A 275 1.09 -1.66 12.48
N LYS A 276 1.10 -1.48 11.15
CA LYS A 276 2.32 -1.43 10.37
C LYS A 276 2.30 -0.31 9.35
N LEU A 277 3.46 0.33 9.20
CA LEU A 277 3.75 1.31 8.17
C LEU A 277 4.82 0.75 7.23
N TYR A 278 4.52 0.69 5.94
CA TYR A 278 5.48 0.40 4.88
C TYR A 278 5.84 1.73 4.22
N LEU A 279 7.05 2.20 4.47
CA LEU A 279 7.54 3.51 4.08
C LEU A 279 8.52 3.35 2.91
N PHE A 280 8.23 3.97 1.77
CA PHE A 280 9.22 4.08 0.71
C PHE A 280 10.19 5.23 0.99
N GLN A 281 11.48 4.93 1.01
CA GLN A 281 12.51 5.97 1.05
C GLN A 281 12.54 6.71 -0.28
N ILE A 282 12.48 8.05 -0.24
CA ILE A 282 12.59 8.84 -1.47
C ILE A 282 13.98 8.67 -2.09
N ARG A 283 14.06 8.76 -3.42
CA ARG A 283 15.33 8.75 -4.15
C ARG A 283 15.80 10.16 -4.50
N ALA A 284 17.06 10.30 -4.88
CA ALA A 284 17.57 11.52 -5.49
C ALA A 284 16.83 11.81 -6.82
N GLY A 285 16.27 13.00 -6.98
CA GLY A 285 15.50 13.36 -8.17
C GLY A 285 14.70 14.64 -8.02
N CYS A 286 13.73 14.86 -8.93
CA CYS A 286 12.83 16.01 -8.97
C CYS A 286 13.55 17.37 -9.02
N ASN A 287 14.78 17.41 -9.57
CA ASN A 287 15.66 18.60 -9.58
C ASN A 287 15.96 19.18 -8.19
N THR A 288 15.83 18.39 -7.14
CA THR A 288 16.05 18.80 -5.76
C THR A 288 17.54 18.71 -5.41
N PRO A 289 18.10 19.70 -4.70
CA PRO A 289 19.50 19.65 -4.22
C PRO A 289 19.73 18.43 -3.32
N LEU A 290 20.86 17.72 -3.53
CA LEU A 290 21.16 16.48 -2.82
C LEU A 290 21.13 16.61 -1.30
N HIS A 291 21.58 17.74 -0.72
CA HIS A 291 21.58 17.93 0.73
C HIS A 291 20.14 18.04 1.32
N GLN A 292 19.18 18.53 0.53
CA GLN A 292 17.78 18.60 0.93
C GLN A 292 17.13 17.22 0.88
N ILE A 293 17.41 16.45 -0.20
CA ILE A 293 16.98 15.04 -0.28
C ILE A 293 17.58 14.22 0.85
N ALA A 294 18.88 14.40 1.11
CA ALA A 294 19.61 13.73 2.17
C ALA A 294 18.96 13.89 3.54
N ALA A 295 18.48 15.10 3.85
CA ALA A 295 17.81 15.39 5.12
C ALA A 295 16.53 14.57 5.29
N ILE A 296 15.73 14.45 4.24
CA ILE A 296 14.48 13.67 4.29
C ILE A 296 14.77 12.16 4.28
N GLN A 297 15.71 11.69 3.45
CA GLN A 297 16.11 10.29 3.42
C GLN A 297 16.60 9.80 4.79
N GLN A 298 17.41 10.63 5.49
CA GLN A 298 17.89 10.30 6.83
C GLN A 298 16.75 10.28 7.84
N ALA A 299 15.83 11.25 7.79
CA ALA A 299 14.66 11.27 8.66
C ALA A 299 13.78 10.01 8.49
N GLN A 300 13.62 9.54 7.25
CA GLN A 300 12.90 8.29 6.94
C GLN A 300 13.64 7.07 7.49
N LEU A 301 14.96 7.02 7.37
CA LEU A 301 15.79 5.94 7.91
C LEU A 301 15.75 5.92 9.44
N ASP A 302 15.93 7.07 10.09
CA ASP A 302 15.90 7.20 11.54
C ASP A 302 14.53 6.79 12.12
N PHE A 303 13.45 7.09 11.41
CA PHE A 303 12.09 6.70 11.80
C PHE A 303 11.90 5.18 11.77
N ASP A 304 12.39 4.50 10.72
CA ASP A 304 12.40 3.04 10.63
C ASP A 304 13.25 2.40 11.75
N LEU A 305 14.43 2.94 12.02
CA LEU A 305 15.32 2.41 13.06
C LEU A 305 14.79 2.57 14.49
N GLN A 306 13.89 3.54 14.71
CA GLN A 306 13.29 3.83 16.03
C GLN A 306 11.97 3.12 16.27
N GLN A 307 11.33 2.54 15.25
CA GLN A 307 9.96 2.02 15.32
C GLN A 307 9.87 0.57 14.81
N ASP A 308 9.61 -0.38 15.68
CA ASP A 308 9.46 -1.81 15.31
C ASP A 308 8.31 -2.10 14.32
N SER A 309 7.38 -1.17 14.17
CA SER A 309 6.21 -1.28 13.30
C SER A 309 6.33 -0.56 11.96
N VAL A 310 7.50 0.04 11.70
CA VAL A 310 7.82 0.73 10.44
C VAL A 310 8.80 -0.12 9.65
N PHE A 311 8.65 -0.14 8.33
CA PHE A 311 9.49 -0.93 7.42
C PHE A 311 9.84 -0.09 6.22
N LEU A 312 11.10 0.36 6.18
CA LEU A 312 11.61 1.18 5.10
C LEU A 312 11.93 0.33 3.87
N ILE A 313 11.54 0.81 2.70
CA ILE A 313 11.73 0.17 1.40
C ILE A 313 12.47 1.13 0.48
N SER A 314 13.58 0.68 -0.09
CA SER A 314 14.34 1.48 -1.05
C SER A 314 13.57 1.69 -2.35
N SER A 315 13.55 2.92 -2.85
CA SER A 315 13.06 3.24 -4.20
C SER A 315 14.20 3.44 -5.23
N ASN A 316 15.46 3.22 -4.82
CA ASN A 316 16.62 3.35 -5.70
C ASN A 316 16.64 2.29 -6.80
N TYR A 317 17.39 2.58 -7.87
CA TYR A 317 17.64 1.67 -9.00
C TYR A 317 16.35 1.19 -9.68
N THR A 318 15.48 2.12 -9.99
CA THR A 318 14.26 1.91 -10.75
C THR A 318 14.13 2.97 -11.84
N GLU A 319 13.52 2.62 -12.96
CA GLU A 319 13.40 3.51 -14.12
C GLU A 319 12.42 4.67 -13.88
N HIS A 320 12.80 5.89 -14.29
CA HIS A 320 12.05 7.11 -14.00
C HIS A 320 12.32 8.24 -15.03
N ASP A 321 11.46 9.25 -15.05
CA ASP A 321 11.60 10.46 -15.88
C ASP A 321 12.49 11.55 -15.25
N GLY A 322 13.07 11.27 -14.08
CA GLY A 322 13.79 12.22 -13.22
C GLY A 322 13.06 12.51 -11.92
N CYS A 323 11.75 12.37 -11.88
CA CYS A 323 10.92 12.56 -10.70
C CYS A 323 9.95 11.38 -10.46
N HIS A 324 9.20 10.99 -11.48
CA HIS A 324 8.20 9.93 -11.39
C HIS A 324 8.71 8.63 -12.04
N PHE A 325 8.22 7.52 -11.54
CA PHE A 325 8.62 6.20 -12.02
C PHE A 325 7.82 5.79 -13.26
N TYR A 326 8.45 4.99 -14.14
CA TYR A 326 7.79 4.31 -15.23
C TYR A 326 7.07 3.04 -14.73
N LEU A 327 6.20 2.46 -15.56
CA LEU A 327 5.43 1.27 -15.21
C LEU A 327 6.31 0.09 -14.76
N SER A 328 7.46 -0.14 -15.42
CA SER A 328 8.43 -1.17 -15.03
C SER A 328 8.90 -0.99 -13.60
N ALA A 329 9.20 0.24 -13.21
CA ALA A 329 9.63 0.61 -11.88
C ALA A 329 8.51 0.47 -10.85
N TYR A 330 7.28 0.88 -11.14
CA TYR A 330 6.16 0.65 -10.23
C TYR A 330 5.88 -0.85 -9.99
N ARG A 331 6.08 -1.70 -11.01
CA ARG A 331 6.02 -3.16 -10.86
C ARG A 331 7.11 -3.69 -9.91
N GLU A 332 8.32 -3.16 -10.03
CA GLU A 332 9.44 -3.52 -9.15
C GLU A 332 9.22 -3.02 -7.71
N LEU A 333 8.81 -1.77 -7.52
CA LEU A 333 8.46 -1.23 -6.20
C LEU A 333 7.32 -2.01 -5.54
N ALA A 334 6.32 -2.40 -6.31
CA ALA A 334 5.25 -3.29 -5.84
C ALA A 334 5.79 -4.67 -5.41
N ARG A 335 6.79 -5.21 -6.13
CA ARG A 335 7.46 -6.47 -5.78
C ARG A 335 8.24 -6.35 -4.47
N ARG A 336 8.96 -5.24 -4.27
CA ARG A 336 9.68 -4.95 -3.01
C ARG A 336 8.70 -4.84 -1.85
N LEU A 337 7.63 -4.05 -2.00
CA LEU A 337 6.57 -3.91 -1.00
C LEU A 337 5.95 -5.27 -0.66
N LYS A 338 5.55 -6.06 -1.68
CA LYS A 338 4.99 -7.40 -1.46
C LYS A 338 5.95 -8.27 -0.65
N ARG A 339 7.23 -8.33 -1.03
CA ARG A 339 8.24 -9.14 -0.33
C ARG A 339 8.35 -8.75 1.14
N THR A 340 8.55 -7.45 1.42
CA THR A 340 8.66 -6.92 2.78
C THR A 340 7.40 -7.24 3.59
N LEU A 341 6.22 -7.00 3.01
CA LEU A 341 4.93 -7.28 3.67
C LEU A 341 4.77 -8.77 3.97
N CYS A 342 5.03 -9.64 3.00
CA CYS A 342 4.89 -11.09 3.17
C CYS A 342 5.81 -11.62 4.27
N TYR A 343 7.05 -11.14 4.33
CA TYR A 343 7.98 -11.48 5.41
C TYR A 343 7.43 -11.02 6.77
N GLN A 344 6.99 -9.76 6.88
CA GLN A 344 6.50 -9.18 8.14
C GLN A 344 5.20 -9.81 8.63
N GLU A 345 4.37 -10.35 7.75
CA GLU A 345 3.14 -11.07 8.09
C GLU A 345 3.37 -12.57 8.31
N GLY A 346 4.62 -13.06 8.21
CA GLY A 346 4.94 -14.47 8.36
C GLY A 346 4.35 -15.35 7.24
N LEU A 347 4.11 -14.77 6.07
CA LEU A 347 3.43 -15.42 4.97
C LEU A 347 4.40 -16.03 3.94
N ASP A 348 5.67 -15.63 3.98
CA ASP A 348 6.75 -16.21 3.17
C ASP A 348 7.98 -16.48 4.05
N LEU A 349 8.22 -17.75 4.32
CA LEU A 349 9.34 -18.20 5.15
C LEU A 349 10.66 -18.34 4.35
N ASN A 350 10.62 -18.16 3.04
CA ASN A 350 11.79 -18.34 2.17
C ASN A 350 12.60 -17.05 1.96
N THR A 351 12.12 -15.93 2.47
CA THR A 351 12.87 -14.67 2.43
C THR A 351 13.69 -14.54 3.72
N ASN A 352 15.01 -14.62 3.58
CA ASN A 352 15.94 -14.63 4.73
C ASN A 352 16.16 -13.24 5.34
N ARG A 353 15.50 -12.17 4.87
CA ARG A 353 15.77 -10.81 5.32
C ARG A 353 14.56 -9.94 5.55
N LYS A 354 14.64 -9.22 6.67
CA LYS A 354 13.60 -8.35 7.24
C LYS A 354 13.49 -6.99 6.52
N GLN A 355 14.57 -6.47 5.95
CA GLN A 355 14.69 -5.09 5.46
C GLN A 355 15.62 -4.99 4.25
N ASP A 356 15.54 -3.88 3.52
CA ASP A 356 16.52 -3.50 2.51
C ASP A 356 17.92 -3.31 3.13
N LEU A 357 18.97 -3.34 2.30
CA LEU A 357 20.35 -3.37 2.75
C LEU A 357 20.75 -2.09 3.49
N LEU A 358 21.35 -2.24 4.66
CA LEU A 358 22.05 -1.17 5.38
C LEU A 358 23.33 -1.75 5.98
N PRO A 359 24.49 -1.06 5.92
CA PRO A 359 25.72 -1.52 6.56
C PRO A 359 25.57 -1.54 8.09
N ASP A 360 26.03 -2.60 8.74
CA ASP A 360 26.10 -2.67 10.22
C ASP A 360 27.22 -1.78 10.76
N GLN A 361 28.29 -1.63 9.97
CA GLN A 361 29.42 -0.80 10.34
C GLN A 361 30.26 -0.38 9.12
N ILE A 362 30.98 0.72 9.28
CA ILE A 362 31.95 1.23 8.35
C ILE A 362 33.30 1.35 9.06
N LEU A 363 34.34 0.66 8.55
CA LEU A 363 35.67 0.64 9.14
C LEU A 363 36.68 1.33 8.22
N LEU A 364 37.55 2.15 8.79
CA LEU A 364 38.72 2.65 8.06
C LEU A 364 39.79 1.53 7.93
N MET A 365 40.12 1.19 6.70
CA MET A 365 41.12 0.18 6.36
C MET A 365 42.39 0.87 5.80
N GLY A 366 43.49 0.81 6.56
CA GLY A 366 44.70 1.58 6.21
C GLY A 366 44.45 3.09 6.32
N ASP A 367 44.85 3.86 5.31
CA ASP A 367 44.68 5.32 5.30
C ASP A 367 43.80 5.85 4.16
N SER A 368 43.31 4.96 3.28
CA SER A 368 42.65 5.35 2.03
C SER A 368 41.45 4.47 1.61
N SER A 369 40.98 3.56 2.46
CA SER A 369 39.85 2.68 2.13
C SER A 369 38.86 2.57 3.28
N LEU A 370 37.59 2.36 2.95
CA LEU A 370 36.49 2.06 3.89
C LEU A 370 35.93 0.68 3.60
N LEU A 371 35.79 -0.12 4.64
CA LEU A 371 35.12 -1.41 4.58
C LEU A 371 33.71 -1.27 5.16
N LEU A 372 32.68 -1.48 4.35
CA LEU A 372 31.30 -1.60 4.76
C LEU A 372 31.02 -3.06 5.02
N SER A 373 30.56 -3.41 6.22
CA SER A 373 30.15 -4.76 6.56
C SER A 373 28.63 -4.81 6.68
N PHE A 374 28.03 -5.85 6.12
CA PHE A 374 26.60 -6.11 6.13
C PHE A 374 26.32 -7.37 6.96
N PRO A 375 25.08 -7.61 7.40
CA PRO A 375 24.72 -8.82 8.11
C PRO A 375 25.13 -10.10 7.37
N ASP A 376 25.52 -11.15 8.12
CA ASP A 376 26.11 -12.39 7.58
C ASP A 376 25.20 -13.15 6.60
N ASP A 377 23.90 -12.98 6.72
CA ASP A 377 22.87 -13.60 5.86
C ASP A 377 22.54 -12.78 4.60
N ALA A 378 23.23 -11.66 4.36
CA ALA A 378 22.89 -10.73 3.29
C ALA A 378 23.08 -11.34 1.89
N GLY A 379 24.15 -12.13 1.69
CA GLY A 379 24.46 -12.68 0.38
C GLY A 379 24.58 -11.59 -0.69
N ILE A 380 25.46 -10.59 -0.44
CA ILE A 380 25.54 -9.41 -1.27
C ILE A 380 26.09 -9.72 -2.65
N GLU A 381 25.35 -9.27 -3.66
CA GLU A 381 25.76 -9.30 -5.05
C GLU A 381 26.08 -7.88 -5.54
N PHE A 382 26.97 -7.81 -6.52
CA PHE A 382 27.46 -6.58 -7.09
C PHE A 382 27.36 -6.58 -8.61
N ALA A 383 26.68 -5.58 -9.15
CA ALA A 383 26.62 -5.38 -10.58
C ALA A 383 27.88 -4.67 -11.08
N SER A 384 28.40 -5.08 -12.25
CA SER A 384 29.67 -4.60 -12.82
C SER A 384 29.71 -3.10 -13.14
N ASP A 385 28.55 -2.44 -13.19
CA ASP A 385 28.39 -1.03 -13.58
C ASP A 385 28.22 -0.09 -12.37
N PHE A 386 28.64 -0.52 -11.19
CA PHE A 386 28.54 0.28 -9.98
C PHE A 386 29.38 1.55 -10.03
N PHE A 387 28.72 2.66 -9.84
CA PHE A 387 29.36 3.95 -9.70
C PHE A 387 29.65 4.25 -8.23
N GLY A 388 30.89 4.16 -7.81
CA GLY A 388 31.33 4.64 -6.47
C GLY A 388 30.99 6.11 -6.22
N GLU A 389 30.57 6.81 -7.26
CA GLU A 389 30.19 8.22 -7.26
C GLU A 389 29.01 8.55 -6.34
N ASP A 390 28.16 7.58 -6.03
CA ASP A 390 26.99 7.76 -5.15
C ASP A 390 27.37 7.76 -3.66
N PHE A 391 28.59 7.29 -3.35
CA PHE A 391 29.18 7.42 -2.02
C PHE A 391 30.08 8.65 -1.93
N TYR A 392 30.03 9.34 -0.80
CA TYR A 392 30.91 10.46 -0.56
C TYR A 392 31.22 10.64 0.93
N ILE A 393 32.38 11.20 1.22
CA ILE A 393 32.74 11.66 2.55
C ILE A 393 32.23 13.09 2.70
N PRO A 394 31.28 13.35 3.61
CA PRO A 394 30.75 14.68 3.89
C PRO A 394 31.86 15.68 4.20
N TRP A 395 31.61 16.96 4.05
CA TRP A 395 32.55 18.09 4.18
C TRP A 395 33.61 18.16 3.09
N TYR A 396 34.19 17.02 2.65
CA TYR A 396 35.24 16.98 1.66
C TYR A 396 34.73 16.69 0.25
N GLN A 397 33.54 16.15 0.12
CA GLN A 397 32.96 15.66 -1.14
C GLN A 397 33.84 14.65 -1.86
N TRP A 398 34.65 13.90 -1.09
CA TRP A 398 35.52 12.87 -1.65
C TRP A 398 34.73 11.63 -1.98
N LYS A 399 34.94 11.15 -3.18
CA LYS A 399 34.29 9.95 -3.70
C LYS A 399 35.30 8.81 -3.84
N PRO A 400 34.89 7.55 -3.68
CA PRO A 400 35.73 6.41 -3.96
C PRO A 400 36.02 6.32 -5.47
N ILE A 401 37.22 5.82 -5.80
CA ILE A 401 37.66 5.61 -7.19
C ILE A 401 37.53 4.13 -7.60
N GLN A 402 37.39 3.24 -6.63
CA GLN A 402 37.22 1.82 -6.85
C GLN A 402 36.30 1.22 -5.78
N VAL A 403 35.49 0.26 -6.18
CA VAL A 403 34.64 -0.53 -5.31
C VAL A 403 34.87 -2.01 -5.58
N SER A 404 34.95 -2.80 -4.53
CA SER A 404 34.97 -4.26 -4.62
C SER A 404 34.10 -4.89 -3.56
N VAL A 405 33.46 -6.00 -3.91
CA VAL A 405 32.58 -6.75 -2.99
C VAL A 405 33.12 -8.16 -2.84
N GLN A 406 33.20 -8.62 -1.61
CA GLN A 406 33.54 -10.00 -1.29
C GLN A 406 32.66 -10.47 -0.13
N GLN A 407 31.90 -11.52 -0.34
CA GLN A 407 30.93 -12.04 0.63
C GLN A 407 29.94 -10.91 1.07
N ASN A 408 29.88 -10.63 2.37
CA ASN A 408 29.03 -9.59 2.95
C ASN A 408 29.78 -8.27 3.24
N GLN A 409 30.81 -7.99 2.47
CA GLN A 409 31.64 -6.81 2.64
C GLN A 409 31.81 -6.04 1.33
N CYS A 410 31.76 -4.71 1.43
CA CYS A 410 32.03 -3.79 0.32
C CYS A 410 33.20 -2.91 0.69
N LEU A 411 34.30 -2.97 -0.08
CA LEU A 411 35.45 -2.13 0.09
C LEU A 411 35.42 -0.96 -0.89
N LEU A 412 35.41 0.25 -0.34
CA LEU A 412 35.49 1.51 -1.07
C LEU A 412 36.94 2.04 -0.99
N SER A 413 37.62 2.16 -2.10
CA SER A 413 38.99 2.69 -2.16
C SER A 413 39.01 4.12 -2.70
N PHE A 414 39.73 5.01 -2.00
CA PHE A 414 39.86 6.42 -2.34
C PHE A 414 41.24 6.70 -2.88
N GLY A 415 41.38 7.53 -3.91
CA GLY A 415 42.69 7.90 -4.50
C GLY A 415 43.51 8.84 -3.62
N ARG A 416 43.24 8.90 -2.32
CA ARG A 416 43.86 9.79 -1.33
C ARG A 416 43.73 9.28 0.09
N LYS A 417 44.49 9.85 1.01
CA LYS A 417 44.32 9.61 2.45
C LYS A 417 43.00 10.21 2.96
N ILE A 418 42.23 9.41 3.71
CA ILE A 418 40.94 9.76 4.30
C ILE A 418 40.92 9.61 5.82
N THR A 419 42.08 9.62 6.46
CA THR A 419 42.24 9.42 7.91
C THR A 419 41.52 10.45 8.77
N GLN A 420 41.11 11.59 8.20
CA GLN A 420 40.35 12.62 8.87
C GLN A 420 38.83 12.48 8.66
N ALA A 421 38.38 11.56 7.79
CA ALA A 421 36.99 11.33 7.55
C ALA A 421 36.28 10.82 8.82
N ARG A 422 35.12 11.35 9.16
CA ARG A 422 34.33 10.95 10.35
C ARG A 422 33.13 10.12 9.99
N SER A 423 32.60 10.30 8.79
CA SER A 423 31.38 9.66 8.32
C SER A 423 31.43 9.42 6.82
N LEU A 424 30.58 8.52 6.37
CA LEU A 424 30.30 8.22 4.96
C LEU A 424 28.82 8.45 4.70
N SER A 425 28.48 8.95 3.52
CA SER A 425 27.10 9.09 3.04
C SER A 425 26.91 8.35 1.73
N TYR A 426 25.67 7.89 1.51
CA TYR A 426 25.19 7.28 0.29
C TYR A 426 23.81 7.84 -0.05
N THR A 427 23.66 8.51 -1.19
CA THR A 427 22.43 9.20 -1.60
C THR A 427 21.58 8.42 -2.60
N GLY A 428 22.04 7.26 -3.03
CA GLY A 428 21.46 6.55 -4.18
C GLY A 428 21.86 7.19 -5.51
N HIS A 429 21.56 6.50 -6.59
CA HIS A 429 21.87 6.94 -7.95
C HIS A 429 20.76 7.84 -8.50
N PRO A 430 21.08 9.06 -8.99
CA PRO A 430 20.07 9.98 -9.50
C PRO A 430 19.55 9.62 -10.90
N GLY A 431 20.29 8.78 -11.65
CA GLY A 431 19.96 8.36 -13.01
C GLY A 431 19.26 7.00 -13.06
N ASN A 432 18.90 6.59 -14.28
CA ASN A 432 18.39 5.24 -14.56
C ASN A 432 19.59 4.27 -14.61
N ALA A 433 19.81 3.54 -13.54
CA ALA A 433 20.89 2.56 -13.44
C ALA A 433 20.36 1.22 -12.91
N LEU A 434 21.06 0.15 -13.25
CA LEU A 434 20.84 -1.15 -12.65
C LEU A 434 21.27 -1.13 -11.17
N PRO A 435 20.71 -2.00 -10.31
CA PRO A 435 21.10 -2.10 -8.91
C PRO A 435 22.61 -2.33 -8.79
N ALA A 436 23.29 -1.42 -8.12
CA ALA A 436 24.73 -1.51 -7.92
C ALA A 436 25.08 -2.51 -6.84
N LEU A 437 24.31 -2.51 -5.76
CA LEU A 437 24.49 -3.38 -4.62
C LEU A 437 23.13 -3.92 -4.19
N PHE A 438 22.97 -5.22 -4.19
CA PHE A 438 21.72 -5.90 -3.80
C PHE A 438 22.05 -7.25 -3.12
N ASP A 439 21.10 -7.74 -2.35
CA ASP A 439 21.23 -9.07 -1.76
C ASP A 439 20.61 -10.16 -2.66
N SER A 440 20.81 -11.41 -2.30
CA SER A 440 20.27 -12.57 -3.02
C SER A 440 18.72 -12.59 -3.12
N SER A 441 18.03 -11.79 -2.31
CA SER A 441 16.59 -11.57 -2.37
C SER A 441 16.18 -10.40 -3.27
N GLY A 442 17.16 -9.64 -3.79
CA GLY A 442 16.97 -8.44 -4.59
C GLY A 442 16.60 -7.20 -3.77
N ASN A 443 16.93 -7.16 -2.45
CA ASN A 443 16.87 -5.93 -1.67
C ASN A 443 18.02 -5.02 -2.09
N THR A 444 17.78 -3.72 -2.17
CA THR A 444 18.78 -2.74 -2.58
C THR A 444 19.25 -1.91 -1.39
N LEU A 445 20.38 -1.21 -1.56
CA LEU A 445 20.94 -0.37 -0.51
C LEU A 445 20.02 0.82 -0.20
N LEU A 446 19.72 1.02 1.08
CA LEU A 446 19.05 2.21 1.60
C LEU A 446 20.02 3.41 1.57
N CYS A 447 19.48 4.61 1.33
CA CYS A 447 20.24 5.82 1.50
C CYS A 447 20.51 6.08 2.98
N PHE A 448 21.72 6.53 3.28
CA PHE A 448 22.14 6.93 4.61
C PHE A 448 23.09 8.12 4.56
N HIS A 449 23.05 8.97 5.58
CA HIS A 449 23.87 10.17 5.63
C HIS A 449 24.64 10.25 6.92
N GLU A 450 25.92 10.62 6.77
CA GLU A 450 26.85 10.79 7.87
C GLU A 450 26.97 9.57 8.80
N MET A 451 26.84 8.34 8.24
CA MET A 451 27.05 7.12 9.02
C MET A 451 28.50 7.08 9.55
N PRO A 452 28.69 6.89 10.88
CA PRO A 452 30.00 7.00 11.50
C PRO A 452 31.03 6.00 10.97
N ILE A 453 32.26 6.47 10.73
CA ILE A 453 33.40 5.63 10.40
C ILE A 453 34.07 5.23 11.72
N LYS A 454 34.24 3.93 11.95
CA LYS A 454 35.00 3.37 13.05
C LYS A 454 36.45 3.23 12.62
N TYR A 455 37.36 3.51 13.55
CA TYR A 455 38.80 3.33 13.35
C TYR A 455 39.20 2.01 14.01
N ALA A 456 39.95 1.17 13.31
CA ALA A 456 40.54 0.00 13.95
C ALA A 456 41.49 0.49 15.06
N LEU A 457 41.28 0.08 16.29
CA LEU A 457 42.16 0.37 17.38
C LEU A 457 43.55 -0.19 17.02
N PRO A 458 44.66 0.53 17.25
CA PRO A 458 45.96 -0.01 17.04
C PRO A 458 46.12 -1.28 17.89
N PHE A 459 46.77 -2.28 17.34
CA PHE A 459 46.91 -3.65 17.90
C PHE A 459 47.32 -3.71 19.37
N ASN A 460 47.95 -2.64 19.89
CA ASN A 460 48.37 -2.51 21.30
C ASN A 460 47.27 -2.20 22.30
N GLU A 461 46.13 -1.64 21.87
CA GLU A 461 45.02 -1.35 22.80
C GLU A 461 44.05 -2.54 22.94
N GLN A 462 43.96 -3.44 21.98
CA GLN A 462 43.18 -4.67 22.11
C GLN A 462 43.70 -5.64 23.17
N ALA A 463 44.99 -5.56 23.49
CA ALA A 463 45.64 -6.38 24.53
C ALA A 463 45.31 -5.87 25.96
N LEU A 464 45.08 -4.58 26.13
CA LEU A 464 44.71 -3.98 27.43
C LEU A 464 43.29 -4.25 27.89
N TYR A 465 42.33 -4.31 26.95
CA TYR A 465 40.93 -4.62 27.27
C TYR A 465 40.69 -6.11 27.60
N ARG A 466 41.59 -7.03 27.21
CA ARG A 466 41.47 -8.46 27.59
C ARG A 466 42.07 -8.79 28.93
N SER A 467 42.82 -7.89 29.55
CA SER A 467 43.45 -8.13 30.86
C SER A 467 42.67 -7.60 32.08
N GLU A 468 41.56 -6.88 31.83
CA GLU A 468 40.71 -6.38 32.93
C GLU A 468 39.47 -7.23 33.21
N CYS A 469 39.26 -8.35 32.49
CA CYS A 469 38.18 -9.28 32.67
C CYS A 469 38.68 -10.70 33.02
N VAL A 470 39.59 -10.83 34.00
CA VAL A 470 39.92 -12.11 34.66
C VAL A 470 39.81 -11.95 36.16
#